data_b080e064c61418ae9987607e391b4248
#
_entry.id   b080e064c61418ae9987607e391b4248
#
_cell.length_a   1.000
_cell.length_b   1.000
_cell.length_c   1.000
_cell.angle_alpha   90.00
_cell.angle_beta   90.00
_cell.angle_gamma   90.00
#
_symmetry.space_group_name_H-M   'P 1'
#
loop_
_entity.id
_entity.type
_entity.pdbx_description
1 polymer ?
#
loop_
_entity_poly.entity_id
_entity_poly.type
_entity_poly.pdbx_seq_one_letter_code
_entity_poly.pdbx_strand_id
1 'polypeptide(L)'
;MRTLVFARVIALFGFAALLGGCGNANTTSADAPQSPAMRGVIASASDCVSFGQEAVTACAAAIERAVTRHEASSQTYSNIEACEKAVGANKCERAASGKYRQKLSAFMVSLGSSPRAEPLYPAKDGAVGFQSSDKSTYLASDQSVTFSRLALSVAEMQASPKKGGRRPSL
;
A
#
# COMPACT_ATOMS: atom_id res chain seq x y z
N MET A 1 27.19 -12.51 42.34
CA MET A 1 27.77 -13.84 42.72
C MET A 1 26.79 -14.90 42.25
N ARG A 2 27.12 -15.62 41.21
CA ARG A 2 26.88 -17.04 40.94
C ARG A 2 27.23 -17.34 39.47
N THR A 3 28.49 -17.65 39.33
CA THR A 3 29.14 -18.32 38.19
C THR A 3 28.58 -19.74 38.09
N LEU A 4 28.17 -20.19 36.91
CA LEU A 4 28.02 -21.59 36.57
C LEU A 4 28.67 -21.86 35.23
N VAL A 5 29.81 -22.50 35.34
CA VAL A 5 30.62 -23.10 34.29
C VAL A 5 30.02 -24.48 33.98
N PHE A 6 29.77 -24.81 32.75
CA PHE A 6 29.60 -26.19 32.26
C PHE A 6 30.29 -26.29 30.89
N ALA A 7 31.41 -26.77 30.89
CA ALA A 7 32.02 -28.05 30.57
C ALA A 7 31.69 -28.61 29.17
N ARG A 8 32.77 -28.65 28.38
CA ARG A 8 32.97 -29.29 27.08
C ARG A 8 32.59 -30.78 27.10
N VAL A 9 31.94 -31.23 26.02
CA VAL A 9 32.10 -32.63 25.57
C VAL A 9 32.37 -32.60 24.07
N ILE A 10 33.57 -33.00 23.74
CA ILE A 10 34.07 -33.34 22.40
C ILE A 10 33.69 -34.79 22.17
N ALA A 11 32.95 -35.07 21.12
CA ALA A 11 32.79 -36.42 20.59
C ALA A 11 33.21 -36.43 19.12
N LEU A 12 34.39 -36.93 18.88
CA LEU A 12 34.93 -37.35 17.58
C LEU A 12 34.31 -38.69 17.19
N PHE A 13 33.67 -38.76 16.05
CA PHE A 13 33.47 -39.96 15.23
C PHE A 13 33.53 -39.49 13.79
N GLY A 14 34.42 -39.83 12.96
CA GLY A 14 34.97 -41.06 12.47
C GLY A 14 34.28 -41.41 11.14
N PHE A 15 34.89 -40.93 10.01
CA PHE A 15 35.04 -41.56 8.67
C PHE A 15 34.01 -42.59 8.20
N ALA A 16 33.33 -42.28 7.09
CA ALA A 16 33.11 -43.20 5.98
C ALA A 16 32.91 -42.44 4.69
N ALA A 17 33.85 -42.46 3.79
CA ALA A 17 33.77 -42.05 2.39
C ALA A 17 32.99 -43.10 1.63
N LEU A 18 31.93 -42.70 0.94
CA LEU A 18 31.34 -43.45 -0.18
C LEU A 18 31.17 -42.50 -1.34
N LEU A 19 32.04 -42.67 -2.33
CA LEU A 19 31.93 -42.17 -3.69
C LEU A 19 30.67 -42.74 -4.34
N GLY A 20 29.81 -41.93 -4.84
CA GLY A 20 28.67 -42.43 -5.62
C GLY A 20 27.79 -41.34 -6.15
N GLY A 21 27.93 -41.04 -7.44
CA GLY A 21 26.79 -40.55 -8.24
C GLY A 21 26.68 -39.05 -8.44
N CYS A 22 27.34 -38.51 -9.45
CA CYS A 22 26.91 -37.31 -10.18
C CYS A 22 25.46 -37.48 -10.65
N GLY A 23 24.57 -36.84 -9.93
CA GLY A 23 23.22 -36.59 -10.39
C GLY A 23 23.00 -35.08 -10.22
N ASN A 24 23.39 -34.31 -11.25
CA ASN A 24 23.05 -32.89 -11.35
C ASN A 24 21.55 -32.81 -11.64
N ALA A 25 20.72 -33.03 -10.62
CA ALA A 25 19.33 -32.60 -10.65
C ALA A 25 19.32 -31.07 -10.49
N ASN A 26 19.63 -30.36 -11.57
CA ASN A 26 19.11 -29.02 -11.76
C ASN A 26 17.58 -29.15 -11.77
N THR A 27 16.98 -29.16 -10.60
CA THR A 27 15.59 -28.74 -10.46
C THR A 27 15.57 -27.24 -10.76
N THR A 28 15.61 -26.91 -12.03
CA THR A 28 15.05 -25.68 -12.54
C THR A 28 13.61 -25.72 -12.04
N SER A 29 13.33 -25.04 -10.93
CA SER A 29 11.96 -24.67 -10.59
C SER A 29 11.47 -23.93 -11.81
N ALA A 30 10.68 -24.63 -12.64
CA ALA A 30 9.96 -24.02 -13.73
C ALA A 30 9.16 -22.88 -13.04
N ASP A 31 9.60 -21.65 -13.29
CA ASP A 31 8.80 -20.47 -13.00
C ASP A 31 7.46 -20.72 -13.70
N ALA A 32 6.46 -21.18 -12.93
CA ALA A 32 5.10 -21.25 -13.43
C ALA A 32 4.81 -19.84 -13.93
N PRO A 33 4.27 -19.68 -15.15
CA PRO A 33 3.98 -18.37 -15.71
C PRO A 33 3.12 -17.63 -14.68
N GLN A 34 3.72 -16.66 -14.00
CA GLN A 34 3.01 -15.85 -13.05
C GLN A 34 1.97 -15.10 -13.86
N SER A 35 0.69 -15.42 -13.64
CA SER A 35 -0.41 -14.64 -14.23
C SER A 35 -0.09 -13.16 -14.00
N PRO A 36 -0.19 -12.31 -15.04
CA PRO A 36 0.14 -10.90 -14.90
C PRO A 36 -0.61 -10.34 -13.70
N ALA A 37 0.11 -9.78 -12.76
CA ALA A 37 -0.48 -9.27 -11.53
C ALA A 37 -1.50 -8.20 -11.89
N MET A 38 -2.78 -8.45 -11.64
CA MET A 38 -3.82 -7.44 -11.83
C MET A 38 -3.50 -6.25 -10.92
N ARG A 39 -3.43 -5.07 -11.51
CA ARG A 39 -3.03 -3.84 -10.83
C ARG A 39 -3.98 -2.71 -11.17
N GLY A 40 -4.38 -1.93 -10.16
CA GLY A 40 -5.27 -0.79 -10.40
C GLY A 40 -5.45 0.09 -9.18
N VAL A 41 -5.97 1.29 -9.45
CA VAL A 41 -6.34 2.27 -8.43
C VAL A 41 -7.82 2.14 -8.11
N ILE A 42 -8.15 1.94 -6.86
CA ILE A 42 -9.52 1.84 -6.35
C ILE A 42 -9.71 2.75 -5.14
N ALA A 43 -10.92 3.25 -4.93
CA ALA A 43 -11.22 4.18 -3.83
C ALA A 43 -11.69 3.46 -2.55
N SER A 44 -12.23 2.27 -2.67
CA SER A 44 -12.78 1.53 -1.52
C SER A 44 -12.77 0.03 -1.76
N ALA A 45 -13.04 -0.75 -0.71
CA ALA A 45 -13.17 -2.21 -0.81
C ALA A 45 -14.31 -2.65 -1.73
N SER A 46 -15.36 -1.84 -1.91
CA SER A 46 -16.46 -2.14 -2.85
C SER A 46 -16.00 -2.18 -4.31
N ASP A 47 -14.92 -1.47 -4.64
CA ASP A 47 -14.34 -1.46 -5.98
C ASP A 47 -13.56 -2.73 -6.32
N CYS A 48 -13.30 -3.60 -5.33
CA CYS A 48 -12.58 -4.86 -5.54
C CYS A 48 -13.25 -5.75 -6.59
N VAL A 49 -14.55 -5.60 -6.81
CA VAL A 49 -15.29 -6.31 -7.89
C VAL A 49 -14.73 -6.02 -9.29
N SER A 50 -14.05 -4.91 -9.47
CA SER A 50 -13.40 -4.56 -10.74
C SER A 50 -12.24 -5.48 -11.13
N PHE A 51 -11.72 -6.23 -10.17
CA PHE A 51 -10.67 -7.22 -10.39
C PHE A 51 -11.21 -8.65 -10.62
N GLY A 52 -12.53 -8.82 -10.68
CA GLY A 52 -13.20 -10.12 -10.75
C GLY A 52 -13.66 -10.62 -9.38
N GLN A 53 -14.73 -11.41 -9.39
CA GLN A 53 -15.38 -11.87 -8.17
C GLN A 53 -14.45 -12.72 -7.28
N GLU A 54 -13.58 -13.51 -7.90
CA GLU A 54 -12.58 -14.36 -7.23
C GLU A 54 -11.50 -13.57 -6.49
N ALA A 55 -11.26 -12.33 -6.91
CA ALA A 55 -10.23 -11.47 -6.33
C ALA A 55 -10.74 -10.62 -5.14
N VAL A 56 -12.05 -10.53 -4.93
CA VAL A 56 -12.68 -9.61 -3.96
C VAL A 56 -12.13 -9.80 -2.55
N THR A 57 -12.06 -11.03 -2.06
CA THR A 57 -11.59 -11.32 -0.69
C THR A 57 -10.11 -10.92 -0.51
N ALA A 58 -9.26 -11.28 -1.46
CA ALA A 58 -7.82 -10.95 -1.40
C ALA A 58 -7.57 -9.44 -1.49
N CYS A 59 -8.32 -8.75 -2.36
CA CYS A 59 -8.30 -7.31 -2.52
C CYS A 59 -8.75 -6.60 -1.23
N ALA A 60 -9.91 -6.97 -0.67
CA ALA A 60 -10.44 -6.37 0.56
C ALA A 60 -9.46 -6.55 1.74
N ALA A 61 -8.91 -7.74 1.92
CA ALA A 61 -7.91 -8.00 2.95
C ALA A 61 -6.61 -7.18 2.75
N ALA A 62 -6.20 -6.94 1.51
CA ALA A 62 -5.05 -6.09 1.21
C ALA A 62 -5.32 -4.63 1.59
N ILE A 63 -6.52 -4.11 1.30
CA ILE A 63 -6.95 -2.76 1.69
C ILE A 63 -6.98 -2.61 3.21
N GLU A 64 -7.57 -3.55 3.94
CA GLU A 64 -7.63 -3.51 5.40
C GLU A 64 -6.24 -3.40 6.02
N ARG A 65 -5.27 -4.20 5.54
CA ARG A 65 -3.88 -4.07 5.97
C ARG A 65 -3.27 -2.72 5.63
N ALA A 66 -3.63 -2.14 4.48
CA ALA A 66 -3.15 -0.81 4.08
C ALA A 66 -3.74 0.30 4.96
N VAL A 67 -5.02 0.23 5.31
CA VAL A 67 -5.68 1.15 6.25
C VAL A 67 -5.02 1.06 7.62
N THR A 68 -4.84 -0.15 8.15
CA THR A 68 -4.18 -0.35 9.45
C THR A 68 -2.77 0.27 9.48
N ARG A 69 -1.98 0.05 8.42
CA ARG A 69 -0.65 0.68 8.32
C ARG A 69 -0.74 2.20 8.24
N HIS A 70 -1.66 2.73 7.43
CA HIS A 70 -1.88 4.16 7.33
C HIS A 70 -2.22 4.76 8.70
N GLU A 71 -3.11 4.15 9.46
CA GLU A 71 -3.48 4.61 10.79
C GLU A 71 -2.32 4.58 11.80
N ALA A 72 -1.50 3.54 11.74
CA ALA A 72 -0.37 3.36 12.64
C ALA A 72 0.84 4.25 12.32
N SER A 73 1.07 4.58 11.03
CA SER A 73 2.31 5.21 10.57
C SER A 73 2.16 6.62 10.00
N SER A 74 0.93 7.11 9.80
CA SER A 74 0.72 8.46 9.24
C SER A 74 1.20 9.54 10.19
N GLN A 75 1.90 10.53 9.62
CA GLN A 75 2.25 11.73 10.36
C GLN A 75 0.99 12.45 10.83
N THR A 76 0.96 12.83 12.10
CA THR A 76 -0.17 13.54 12.71
C THR A 76 0.21 14.95 13.13
N TYR A 77 -0.78 15.85 13.13
CA TYR A 77 -0.66 17.26 13.42
C TYR A 77 -1.68 17.64 14.51
N SER A 78 -1.35 18.65 15.30
CA SER A 78 -2.21 19.12 16.41
C SER A 78 -3.50 19.77 15.95
N ASN A 79 -3.50 20.43 14.79
CA ASN A 79 -4.65 21.12 14.21
C ASN A 79 -4.66 20.99 12.68
N ILE A 80 -5.78 21.38 12.08
CA ILE A 80 -6.00 21.26 10.62
C ILE A 80 -5.08 22.18 9.83
N GLU A 81 -4.82 23.38 10.34
CA GLU A 81 -4.00 24.40 9.68
C GLU A 81 -2.55 23.91 9.56
N ALA A 82 -1.99 23.29 10.61
CA ALA A 82 -0.66 22.70 10.57
C ALA A 82 -0.56 21.55 9.56
N CYS A 83 -1.62 20.70 9.47
CA CYS A 83 -1.71 19.65 8.50
C CYS A 83 -1.79 20.21 7.07
N GLU A 84 -2.70 21.13 6.81
CA GLU A 84 -2.89 21.70 5.47
C GLU A 84 -1.67 22.50 5.00
N LYS A 85 -0.96 23.14 5.91
CA LYS A 85 0.33 23.79 5.59
C LYS A 85 1.37 22.77 5.12
N ALA A 86 1.36 21.56 5.65
CA ALA A 86 2.33 20.52 5.30
C ALA A 86 1.96 19.78 4.00
N VAL A 87 0.66 19.46 3.80
CA VAL A 87 0.21 18.57 2.71
C VAL A 87 -0.68 19.23 1.66
N GLY A 88 -1.09 20.47 1.91
CA GLY A 88 -1.96 21.26 1.03
C GLY A 88 -3.38 21.40 1.57
N ALA A 89 -4.04 22.48 1.14
CA ALA A 89 -5.40 22.81 1.56
C ALA A 89 -6.41 21.70 1.20
N ASN A 90 -7.33 21.41 2.11
CA ASN A 90 -8.38 20.39 1.98
C ASN A 90 -7.86 18.94 1.81
N LYS A 91 -6.59 18.68 2.10
CA LYS A 91 -5.97 17.36 1.99
C LYS A 91 -5.80 16.67 3.36
N CYS A 92 -6.48 17.17 4.39
CA CYS A 92 -6.40 16.65 5.74
C CYS A 92 -7.72 16.04 6.21
N GLU A 93 -7.60 15.07 7.10
CA GLU A 93 -8.71 14.43 7.81
C GLU A 93 -8.39 14.34 9.31
N ARG A 94 -9.44 14.17 10.12
CA ARG A 94 -9.28 13.93 11.54
C ARG A 94 -9.06 12.44 11.80
N ALA A 95 -7.96 12.10 12.45
CA ALA A 95 -7.67 10.73 12.88
C ALA A 95 -8.50 10.35 14.11
N ALA A 96 -8.62 9.05 14.39
CA ALA A 96 -9.31 8.54 15.58
C ALA A 96 -8.72 9.07 16.90
N SER A 97 -7.43 9.40 16.92
CA SER A 97 -6.73 10.04 18.03
C SER A 97 -7.15 11.50 18.30
N GLY A 98 -8.03 12.07 17.46
CA GLY A 98 -8.44 13.47 17.50
C GLY A 98 -7.45 14.43 16.82
N LYS A 99 -6.26 13.98 16.45
CA LYS A 99 -5.29 14.74 15.66
C LYS A 99 -5.66 14.77 14.19
N TYR A 100 -4.94 15.55 13.40
CA TYR A 100 -5.12 15.63 11.96
C TYR A 100 -4.00 14.90 11.21
N ARG A 101 -4.32 14.35 10.06
CA ARG A 101 -3.36 13.67 9.17
C ARG A 101 -3.73 13.89 7.72
N GLN A 102 -2.84 13.53 6.81
CA GLN A 102 -3.14 13.54 5.39
C GLN A 102 -4.30 12.58 5.07
N LYS A 103 -5.27 13.06 4.30
CA LYS A 103 -6.49 12.31 3.95
C LYS A 103 -6.17 11.14 3.06
N LEU A 104 -6.54 9.94 3.48
CA LEU A 104 -6.52 8.74 2.66
C LEU A 104 -7.64 8.82 1.61
N SER A 105 -7.30 8.61 0.34
CA SER A 105 -8.24 8.88 -0.76
C SER A 105 -8.48 7.68 -1.68
N ALA A 106 -7.49 6.81 -1.83
CA ALA A 106 -7.55 5.64 -2.70
C ALA A 106 -6.47 4.62 -2.30
N PHE A 107 -6.40 3.53 -3.07
CA PHE A 107 -5.40 2.48 -2.91
C PHE A 107 -4.87 2.06 -4.28
N MET A 108 -3.55 1.92 -4.42
CA MET A 108 -2.95 1.14 -5.48
C MET A 108 -2.96 -0.32 -5.06
N VAL A 109 -3.81 -1.11 -5.69
CA VAL A 109 -3.90 -2.56 -5.42
C VAL A 109 -3.10 -3.32 -6.46
N SER A 110 -2.36 -4.32 -6.01
CA SER A 110 -1.65 -5.29 -6.85
C SER A 110 -2.03 -6.68 -6.37
N LEU A 111 -2.67 -7.46 -7.25
CA LEU A 111 -3.10 -8.82 -7.00
C LEU A 111 -2.18 -9.79 -7.74
N GLY A 112 -1.80 -10.85 -7.08
CA GLY A 112 -0.89 -11.88 -7.57
C GLY A 112 -0.64 -12.87 -6.44
N SER A 113 0.50 -13.53 -6.41
CA SER A 113 0.87 -14.48 -5.36
C SER A 113 0.91 -13.86 -3.95
N SER A 114 1.12 -12.54 -3.86
CA SER A 114 1.15 -11.78 -2.61
C SER A 114 0.32 -10.51 -2.75
N PRO A 115 -1.01 -10.56 -2.57
CA PRO A 115 -1.89 -9.40 -2.68
C PRO A 115 -1.51 -8.28 -1.72
N ARG A 116 -1.36 -7.07 -2.24
CA ARG A 116 -1.01 -5.88 -1.47
C ARG A 116 -1.77 -4.66 -1.94
N ALA A 117 -1.97 -3.72 -1.03
CA ALA A 117 -2.49 -2.40 -1.32
C ALA A 117 -1.57 -1.34 -0.71
N GLU A 118 -1.41 -0.23 -1.40
CA GLU A 118 -0.65 0.93 -0.97
C GLU A 118 -1.62 2.10 -0.80
N PRO A 119 -1.56 2.83 0.34
CA PRO A 119 -2.36 4.02 0.56
C PRO A 119 -2.01 5.12 -0.44
N LEU A 120 -3.04 5.74 -1.01
CA LEU A 120 -2.90 6.87 -1.93
C LEU A 120 -3.60 8.11 -1.38
N TYR A 121 -2.99 9.24 -1.64
CA TYR A 121 -3.38 10.57 -1.19
C TYR A 121 -3.73 11.47 -2.37
N PRO A 122 -4.43 12.60 -2.18
CA PRO A 122 -4.72 13.53 -3.27
C PRO A 122 -3.43 13.98 -3.97
N ALA A 123 -3.43 13.95 -5.29
CA ALA A 123 -2.31 14.46 -6.09
C ALA A 123 -2.06 15.94 -5.77
N LYS A 124 -0.85 16.43 -6.09
CA LYS A 124 -0.52 17.85 -5.98
C LYS A 124 -1.08 18.63 -7.17
N ASP A 125 -1.17 19.93 -6.98
CA ASP A 125 -1.36 20.93 -8.05
C ASP A 125 -2.62 20.76 -8.92
N GLY A 126 -3.69 20.18 -8.35
CA GLY A 126 -4.97 20.02 -9.06
C GLY A 126 -4.95 18.97 -10.15
N ALA A 127 -3.93 18.12 -10.21
CA ALA A 127 -3.91 17.00 -11.13
C ALA A 127 -4.98 15.96 -10.79
N VAL A 128 -5.64 15.42 -11.80
CA VAL A 128 -6.61 14.33 -11.64
C VAL A 128 -5.85 13.03 -11.42
N GLY A 129 -5.76 12.63 -10.15
CA GLY A 129 -5.00 11.44 -9.77
C GLY A 129 -4.66 11.40 -8.29
N PHE A 130 -3.73 10.54 -7.96
CA PHE A 130 -3.28 10.29 -6.59
C PHE A 130 -1.76 10.24 -6.50
N GLN A 131 -1.25 10.36 -5.27
CA GLN A 131 0.15 10.24 -4.94
C GLN A 131 0.33 9.25 -3.79
N SER A 132 1.33 8.38 -3.88
CA SER A 132 1.73 7.49 -2.78
C SER A 132 2.61 8.21 -1.75
N SER A 133 2.93 7.54 -0.67
CA SER A 133 3.79 8.06 0.39
C SER A 133 5.23 8.32 -0.08
N ASP A 134 5.72 7.54 -1.04
CA ASP A 134 7.05 7.69 -1.67
C ASP A 134 7.09 8.77 -2.76
N LYS A 135 5.98 9.49 -2.98
CA LYS A 135 5.79 10.54 -3.99
C LYS A 135 5.62 10.05 -5.43
N SER A 136 5.46 8.76 -5.65
CA SER A 136 5.01 8.25 -6.95
C SER A 136 3.62 8.79 -7.28
N THR A 137 3.42 9.27 -8.49
CA THR A 137 2.15 9.87 -8.92
C THR A 137 1.45 8.96 -9.91
N TYR A 138 0.15 8.75 -9.70
CA TYR A 138 -0.73 7.97 -10.56
C TYR A 138 -1.79 8.91 -11.11
N LEU A 139 -1.71 9.23 -12.39
CA LEU A 139 -2.64 10.14 -13.06
C LEU A 139 -3.72 9.37 -13.81
N ALA A 140 -4.92 9.93 -13.87
CA ALA A 140 -6.02 9.34 -14.64
C ALA A 140 -5.74 9.32 -16.16
N SER A 141 -4.82 10.16 -16.63
CA SER A 141 -4.32 10.15 -18.00
C SER A 141 -3.26 9.09 -18.29
N ASP A 142 -2.71 8.45 -17.25
CA ASP A 142 -1.70 7.41 -17.40
C ASP A 142 -2.38 6.07 -17.74
N GLN A 143 -2.14 5.57 -18.95
CA GLN A 143 -2.70 4.31 -19.42
C GLN A 143 -2.03 3.06 -18.81
N SER A 144 -0.93 3.24 -18.09
CA SER A 144 -0.24 2.13 -17.42
C SER A 144 -0.99 1.63 -16.17
N VAL A 145 -1.96 2.39 -15.68
CA VAL A 145 -2.72 2.10 -14.47
C VAL A 145 -4.21 2.25 -14.71
N THR A 146 -4.97 1.20 -14.39
CA THR A 146 -6.44 1.24 -14.48
C THR A 146 -7.02 1.86 -13.21
N PHE A 147 -7.91 2.84 -13.38
CA PHE A 147 -8.70 3.42 -12.29
C PHE A 147 -10.10 2.78 -12.27
N SER A 148 -10.60 2.47 -11.08
CA SER A 148 -12.02 2.20 -10.93
C SER A 148 -12.83 3.47 -11.18
N ARG A 149 -14.11 3.32 -11.51
CA ARG A 149 -14.99 4.49 -11.72
C ARG A 149 -15.07 5.39 -10.48
N LEU A 150 -15.12 4.78 -9.30
CA LEU A 150 -15.17 5.53 -8.05
C LEU A 150 -13.84 6.26 -7.79
N ALA A 151 -12.69 5.60 -8.01
CA ALA A 151 -11.39 6.24 -7.87
C ALA A 151 -11.22 7.42 -8.83
N LEU A 152 -11.67 7.30 -10.08
CA LEU A 152 -11.66 8.40 -11.04
C LEU A 152 -12.50 9.58 -10.54
N SER A 153 -13.73 9.32 -10.11
CA SER A 153 -14.63 10.36 -9.57
C SER A 153 -14.04 11.07 -8.35
N VAL A 154 -13.39 10.31 -7.45
CA VAL A 154 -12.70 10.89 -6.28
C VAL A 154 -11.54 11.78 -6.73
N ALA A 155 -10.73 11.34 -7.69
CA ALA A 155 -9.62 12.12 -8.22
C ALA A 155 -10.09 13.43 -8.88
N GLU A 156 -11.15 13.39 -9.67
CA GLU A 156 -11.75 14.56 -10.31
C GLU A 156 -12.30 15.56 -9.29
N MET A 157 -13.02 15.08 -8.27
CA MET A 157 -13.53 15.94 -7.18
C MET A 157 -12.40 16.63 -6.42
N GLN A 158 -11.27 15.95 -6.22
CA GLN A 158 -10.12 16.50 -5.50
C GLN A 158 -9.31 17.48 -6.35
N ALA A 159 -9.24 17.27 -7.65
CA ALA A 159 -8.59 18.17 -8.61
C ALA A 159 -9.39 19.43 -8.88
N SER A 160 -10.72 19.38 -8.73
CA SER A 160 -11.58 20.53 -8.97
C SER A 160 -11.31 21.64 -7.95
N PRO A 161 -11.00 22.87 -8.38
CA PRO A 161 -10.86 23.98 -7.45
C PRO A 161 -12.21 24.18 -6.74
N LYS A 162 -12.22 24.13 -5.41
CA LYS A 162 -13.41 24.55 -4.65
C LYS A 162 -13.68 25.99 -5.05
N LYS A 163 -14.78 26.23 -5.79
CA LYS A 163 -15.32 27.58 -5.97
C LYS A 163 -15.48 28.14 -4.55
N GLY A 164 -14.61 29.08 -4.20
CA GLY A 164 -14.62 29.73 -2.90
C GLY A 164 -16.02 30.28 -2.66
N GLY A 165 -16.76 29.63 -1.80
CA GLY A 165 -17.98 30.22 -1.27
C GLY A 165 -17.57 31.54 -0.61
N ARG A 166 -17.82 32.66 -1.30
CA ARG A 166 -17.83 33.98 -0.65
C ARG A 166 -18.70 33.81 0.58
N ARG A 167 -18.10 33.79 1.76
CA ARG A 167 -18.89 34.02 2.98
C ARG A 167 -19.58 35.39 2.76
N PRO A 168 -20.91 35.46 2.83
CA PRO A 168 -21.55 36.77 2.88
C PRO A 168 -20.99 37.45 4.13
N SER A 169 -20.38 38.59 3.95
CA SER A 169 -20.05 39.51 5.03
C SER A 169 -21.38 39.96 5.66
N LEU A 170 -21.60 39.53 6.91
CA LEU A 170 -22.62 40.09 7.79
C LEU A 170 -22.21 41.50 8.19
#